data_7d7159a640c688942835cd37e1b879a5
#
_entry.id   7d7159a640c688942835cd37e1b879a5
#
_cell.length_a   1.000
_cell.length_b   1.000
_cell.length_c   1.000
_cell.angle_alpha   90.00
_cell.angle_beta   90.00
_cell.angle_gamma   90.00
#
_symmetry.space_group_name_H-M   'P 1'
#
loop_
_entity.id
_entity.type
_entity.pdbx_description
1 polymer ?
#
loop_
_entity_poly.entity_id
_entity_poly.type
_entity_poly.pdbx_seq_one_letter_code
_entity_poly.pdbx_strand_id
1 'polypeptide(L)' 'GGVFLCSGIIDTRADEVEGALKKKGLRILQRLERDGWCAFAADLG' A
#
# COMPACT_ATOMS: atom_id res chain seq x y z
N GLY A 1 -4.29 -3.65 16.66
CA GLY A 1 -3.63 -3.78 15.42
C GLY A 1 -2.39 -2.96 15.30
N GLY A 2 -1.70 -3.14 14.26
CA GLY A 2 -0.50 -2.42 13.94
C GLY A 2 -0.61 -1.76 12.58
N VAL A 3 0.37 -0.93 12.27
CA VAL A 3 0.43 -0.28 10.97
C VAL A 3 1.42 -1.04 10.10
N PHE A 4 0.98 -1.38 8.91
CA PHE A 4 1.81 -2.05 7.92
C PHE A 4 2.35 -0.99 6.96
N LEU A 5 3.66 -0.94 6.80
CA LEU A 5 4.30 -0.01 5.87
C LEU A 5 4.94 -0.79 4.73
N CYS A 6 4.66 -0.34 3.51
CA CYS A 6 5.18 -0.97 2.31
C CYS A 6 5.70 0.13 1.39
N SER A 7 6.96 0.05 1.00
CA SER A 7 7.57 1.07 0.17
C SER A 7 8.43 0.45 -0.93
N GLY A 8 8.88 1.28 -1.88
CA GLY A 8 9.69 0.80 -2.98
C GLY A 8 8.91 0.05 -4.04
N ILE A 9 7.60 0.26 -4.12
CA ILE A 9 6.75 -0.41 -5.08
C ILE A 9 6.78 0.38 -6.39
N ILE A 10 7.05 -0.33 -7.50
CA ILE A 10 7.02 0.28 -8.84
C ILE A 10 5.58 0.72 -9.11
N ASP A 11 5.41 1.92 -9.67
CA ASP A 11 4.08 2.49 -9.82
C ASP A 11 3.16 1.63 -10.70
N THR A 12 3.71 0.91 -11.67
CA THR A 12 2.92 0.01 -12.50
C THR A 12 2.33 -1.16 -11.72
N ARG A 13 2.87 -1.44 -10.54
CA ARG A 13 2.39 -2.52 -9.68
C ARG A 13 1.64 -2.02 -8.45
N ALA A 14 1.55 -0.70 -8.30
CA ALA A 14 0.91 -0.13 -7.12
C ALA A 14 -0.54 -0.57 -6.97
N ASP A 15 -1.31 -0.57 -8.05
CA ASP A 15 -2.71 -0.99 -8.01
C ASP A 15 -2.85 -2.45 -7.60
N GLU A 16 -1.95 -3.29 -8.09
CA GLU A 16 -1.92 -4.69 -7.75
C GLU A 16 -1.65 -4.90 -6.27
N VAL A 17 -0.69 -4.18 -5.73
CA VAL A 17 -0.34 -4.25 -4.32
C VAL A 17 -1.49 -3.74 -3.46
N GLU A 18 -2.09 -2.62 -3.85
CA GLU A 18 -3.23 -2.07 -3.12
C GLU A 18 -4.37 -3.08 -3.06
N GLY A 19 -4.68 -3.71 -4.19
CA GLY A 19 -5.71 -4.74 -4.23
C GLY A 19 -5.40 -5.91 -3.33
N ALA A 20 -4.14 -6.35 -3.29
CA ALA A 20 -3.73 -7.44 -2.43
C ALA A 20 -3.87 -7.08 -0.94
N LEU A 21 -3.52 -5.86 -0.59
CA LEU A 21 -3.66 -5.40 0.81
C LEU A 21 -5.12 -5.37 1.22
N LYS A 22 -5.99 -4.85 0.36
CA LYS A 22 -7.42 -4.81 0.65
C LYS A 22 -8.01 -6.20 0.75
N LYS A 23 -7.56 -7.11 -0.08
CA LYS A 23 -8.02 -8.49 -0.07
C LYS A 23 -7.70 -9.19 1.24
N LYS A 24 -6.60 -8.78 1.87
CA LYS A 24 -6.22 -9.34 3.17
C LYS A 24 -6.94 -8.68 4.34
N GLY A 25 -7.83 -7.73 4.07
CA GLY A 25 -8.58 -7.04 5.11
C GLY A 25 -7.87 -5.80 5.65
N LEU A 26 -6.81 -5.38 4.99
CA LEU A 26 -6.09 -4.19 5.40
C LEU A 26 -6.77 -2.94 4.84
N ARG A 27 -6.75 -1.87 5.62
CA ARG A 27 -7.28 -0.59 5.21
C ARG A 27 -6.13 0.34 4.86
N ILE A 28 -6.18 0.92 3.67
CA ILE A 28 -5.15 1.84 3.22
C ILE A 28 -5.35 3.19 3.92
N LEU A 29 -4.37 3.57 4.71
CA LEU A 29 -4.39 4.83 5.44
C LEU A 29 -3.79 5.96 4.62
N GLN A 30 -2.75 5.66 3.85
CA GLN A 30 -2.06 6.66 3.07
C GLN A 30 -1.38 6.01 1.89
N ARG A 31 -1.35 6.71 0.78
CA ARG A 31 -0.63 6.29 -0.42
C ARG A 31 0.24 7.46 -0.86
N LEU A 32 1.52 7.20 -1.00
CA LEU A 32 2.50 8.17 -1.48
C LEU A 32 3.05 7.71 -2.83
N GLU A 33 3.21 8.64 -3.75
CA GLU A 33 3.78 8.36 -5.06
C GLU A 33 4.92 9.32 -5.33
N ARG A 34 6.06 8.79 -5.71
CA ARG A 34 7.24 9.60 -6.02
C ARG A 34 8.10 8.93 -7.07
N ASP A 35 8.45 9.69 -8.11
CA ASP A 35 9.44 9.30 -9.11
C ASP A 35 9.31 7.86 -9.59
N GLY A 36 8.08 7.42 -9.87
CA GLY A 36 7.83 6.11 -10.39
C GLY A 36 7.75 5.00 -9.36
N TRP A 37 7.74 5.35 -8.07
CA TRP A 37 7.53 4.35 -7.02
C TRP A 37 6.46 4.81 -6.04
N CYS A 38 5.89 3.86 -5.34
CA CYS A 38 4.81 4.11 -4.40
C CYS A 38 5.11 3.54 -3.03
N ALA A 39 4.46 4.09 -2.02
CA ALA A 39 4.50 3.56 -0.67
C ALA A 39 3.09 3.58 -0.10
N PHE A 40 2.78 2.60 0.72
CA PHE A 40 1.47 2.50 1.36
C PHE A 40 1.62 2.36 2.86
N ALA A 41 0.72 3.01 3.59
CA ALA A 41 0.52 2.74 5.01
C ALA A 41 -0.87 2.14 5.15
N ALA A 42 -0.97 1.02 5.84
CA ALA A 42 -2.24 0.31 5.99
C ALA A 42 -2.35 -0.29 7.38
N ASP A 43 -3.57 -0.55 7.81
CA ASP A 43 -3.78 -1.23 9.08
C ASP A 43 -4.95 -2.22 8.96
N LEU A 44 -5.08 -3.05 9.97
CA LEU A 44 -6.22 -3.96 10.10
C LEU A 44 -7.35 -3.16 10.75
N GLY A 45 -8.12 -2.52 9.91
CA GLY A 45 -9.16 -1.59 10.32
C GLY A 45 -10.25 -2.06 11.26
#